data_76d658d1ea0d6685c9352df0137b63f7
#
_entry.id   76d658d1ea0d6685c9352df0137b63f7
#
_cell.length_a   1.000
_cell.length_b   1.000
_cell.length_c   1.000
_cell.angle_alpha   90.00
_cell.angle_beta   90.00
_cell.angle_gamma   90.00
#
_symmetry.space_group_name_H-M   'P 1'
#
loop_
_entity.id
_entity.type
_entity.pdbx_description
1 polymer ?
#
loop_
_entity_poly.entity_id
_entity_poly.type
_entity_poly.pdbx_seq_one_letter_code
_entity_poly.pdbx_strand_id
1 'polypeptide(L)'
;MTALFVVATARETVADYLAALILVYTILIFVYILVQLFFGFGGRVPYNRALNAVIEFLRQVCEPYLSVFRRFIPPIGPLDLSPLLGILLLQFVGRLLRSIIAG
;
A
#
# COMPACT_ATOMS: atom_id res chain seq x y z
N MET A 1 26.47 28.21 2.18
CA MET A 1 26.00 27.42 3.32
C MET A 1 24.46 27.39 3.42
N THR A 2 23.82 28.53 3.30
CA THR A 2 22.36 28.57 3.37
C THR A 2 21.69 27.72 2.28
N ALA A 3 22.24 27.72 1.07
CA ALA A 3 21.71 26.92 -0.02
C ALA A 3 21.79 25.42 0.25
N LEU A 4 22.92 24.97 0.83
CA LEU A 4 23.10 23.58 1.20
C LEU A 4 22.12 23.15 2.29
N PHE A 5 21.91 24.03 3.27
CA PHE A 5 20.95 23.78 4.35
C PHE A 5 19.54 23.64 3.80
N VAL A 6 19.14 24.53 2.89
CA VAL A 6 17.82 24.48 2.27
C VAL A 6 17.65 23.19 1.44
N VAL A 7 18.67 22.80 0.68
CA VAL A 7 18.64 21.56 -0.10
C VAL A 7 18.49 20.34 0.81
N ALA A 8 19.26 20.30 1.90
CA ALA A 8 19.18 19.20 2.86
C ALA A 8 17.80 19.11 3.51
N THR A 9 17.23 20.25 3.90
CA THR A 9 15.89 20.31 4.46
C THR A 9 14.85 19.87 3.45
N ALA A 10 14.99 20.29 2.19
CA ALA A 10 14.07 19.90 1.13
C ALA A 10 14.12 18.39 0.89
N ARG A 11 15.30 17.79 0.91
CA ARG A 11 15.45 16.34 0.75
C ARG A 11 14.75 15.58 1.88
N GLU A 12 14.96 16.02 3.12
CA GLU A 12 14.32 15.40 4.27
C GLU A 12 12.81 15.53 4.20
N THR A 13 12.30 16.69 3.81
CA THR A 13 10.86 16.93 3.67
C THR A 13 10.27 16.02 2.61
N VAL A 14 10.93 15.88 1.45
CA VAL A 14 10.46 15.00 0.39
C VAL A 14 10.47 13.54 0.86
N ALA A 15 11.55 13.12 1.54
CA ALA A 15 11.64 11.76 2.05
C ALA A 15 10.53 11.46 3.07
N ASP A 16 10.25 12.41 3.97
CA ASP A 16 9.19 12.26 4.96
C ASP A 16 7.82 12.21 4.31
N TYR A 17 7.60 13.03 3.28
CA TYR A 17 6.35 13.03 2.53
C TYR A 17 6.13 11.69 1.83
N LEU A 18 7.16 11.16 1.17
CA LEU A 18 7.07 9.86 0.52
C LEU A 18 6.85 8.74 1.53
N ALA A 19 7.52 8.80 2.69
CA ALA A 19 7.30 7.81 3.74
C ALA A 19 5.87 7.85 4.25
N ALA A 20 5.28 9.03 4.39
CA ALA A 20 3.89 9.17 4.80
C ALA A 20 2.94 8.59 3.76
N LEU A 21 3.17 8.85 2.48
CA LEU A 21 2.37 8.27 1.39
C LEU A 21 2.45 6.74 1.38
N ILE A 22 3.64 6.19 1.55
CA ILE A 22 3.85 4.75 1.61
C ILE A 22 3.13 4.16 2.81
N LEU A 23 3.18 4.83 3.96
CA LEU A 23 2.49 4.37 5.16
C LEU A 23 0.97 4.34 4.94
N VAL A 24 0.41 5.41 4.38
CA VAL A 24 -1.03 5.47 4.09
C VAL A 24 -1.42 4.37 3.11
N TYR A 25 -0.64 4.18 2.06
CA TYR A 25 -0.91 3.14 1.07
C TYR A 25 -0.83 1.75 1.69
N THR A 26 0.15 1.52 2.56
CA THR A 26 0.29 0.25 3.29
C THR A 26 -0.93 -0.03 4.16
N ILE A 27 -1.44 1.00 4.86
CA ILE A 27 -2.64 0.87 5.67
C ILE A 27 -3.85 0.51 4.79
N LEU A 28 -3.98 1.17 3.64
CA LEU A 28 -5.07 0.88 2.72
C LEU A 28 -5.02 -0.57 2.21
N ILE A 29 -3.83 -1.06 1.85
CA ILE A 29 -3.66 -2.44 1.42
C ILE A 29 -4.00 -3.40 2.56
N PHE A 30 -3.55 -3.10 3.76
CA PHE A 30 -3.83 -3.93 4.93
C PHE A 30 -5.33 -4.03 5.20
N VAL A 31 -6.04 -2.90 5.15
CA VAL A 31 -7.50 -2.88 5.32
C VAL A 31 -8.16 -3.69 4.21
N TYR A 32 -7.68 -3.56 2.98
CA TYR A 32 -8.21 -4.31 1.85
C TYR A 32 -8.04 -5.81 2.06
N ILE A 33 -6.88 -6.24 2.56
CA ILE A 33 -6.64 -7.66 2.88
C ILE A 33 -7.66 -8.15 3.91
N LEU A 34 -7.89 -7.37 4.97
CA LEU A 34 -8.85 -7.74 6.00
C LEU A 34 -10.26 -7.89 5.44
N VAL A 35 -10.66 -6.97 4.56
CA VAL A 35 -11.96 -7.04 3.90
C VAL A 35 -12.06 -8.31 3.06
N GLN A 36 -11.03 -8.64 2.28
CA GLN A 36 -11.04 -9.84 1.46
C GLN A 36 -11.07 -11.11 2.30
N LEU A 37 -10.34 -11.15 3.40
CA LEU A 37 -10.38 -12.29 4.32
C LEU A 37 -11.77 -12.46 4.92
N PHE A 38 -12.40 -11.37 5.30
CA PHE A 38 -13.74 -11.39 5.85
C PHE A 38 -14.73 -12.02 4.86
N PHE A 39 -14.67 -11.59 3.60
CA PHE A 39 -15.55 -12.18 2.57
C PHE A 39 -15.16 -13.63 2.25
N GLY A 40 -13.87 -13.95 2.30
CA GLY A 40 -13.37 -15.29 2.04
C GLY A 40 -13.84 -16.31 3.08
N PHE A 41 -14.02 -15.87 4.32
CA PHE A 41 -14.54 -16.72 5.39
C PHE A 41 -16.08 -16.76 5.45
N GLY A 42 -16.76 -16.24 4.42
CA GLY A 42 -18.20 -16.27 4.35
C GLY A 42 -18.89 -15.11 5.04
N GLY A 43 -18.14 -14.11 5.46
CA GLY A 43 -18.73 -12.92 6.04
C GLY A 43 -19.54 -12.15 5.01
N ARG A 44 -20.67 -11.64 5.44
CA ARG A 44 -21.53 -10.80 4.61
C ARG A 44 -21.72 -9.46 5.27
N VAL A 45 -21.51 -8.42 4.48
CA VAL A 45 -21.73 -7.06 4.94
C VAL A 45 -23.13 -6.65 4.47
N PRO A 46 -23.98 -6.09 5.36
CA PRO A 46 -25.27 -5.61 4.92
C PRO A 46 -25.08 -4.52 3.86
N TYR A 47 -25.97 -4.49 2.87
CA TYR A 47 -25.87 -3.51 1.80
C TYR A 47 -25.99 -2.12 2.39
N ASN A 48 -24.93 -1.36 2.29
CA ASN A 48 -24.85 0.03 2.71
C ASN A 48 -24.10 0.79 1.62
N ARG A 49 -24.72 1.87 1.13
CA ARG A 49 -24.14 2.65 0.05
C ARG A 49 -22.75 3.20 0.44
N ALA A 50 -22.61 3.71 1.68
CA ALA A 50 -21.36 4.24 2.14
C ALA A 50 -20.28 3.15 2.24
N LEU A 51 -20.64 1.98 2.77
CA LEU A 51 -19.70 0.87 2.92
C LEU A 51 -19.26 0.34 1.55
N ASN A 52 -20.20 0.19 0.62
CA ASN A 52 -19.88 -0.22 -0.75
C ASN A 52 -18.95 0.76 -1.44
N ALA A 53 -19.16 2.05 -1.22
CA ALA A 53 -18.29 3.09 -1.79
C ALA A 53 -16.86 2.97 -1.25
N VAL A 54 -16.71 2.69 0.04
CA VAL A 54 -15.39 2.51 0.66
C VAL A 54 -14.69 1.28 0.10
N ILE A 55 -15.41 0.15 -0.01
CA ILE A 55 -14.84 -1.08 -0.55
C ILE A 55 -14.42 -0.89 -2.00
N GLU A 56 -15.25 -0.24 -2.81
CA GLU A 56 -14.94 0.03 -4.21
C GLU A 56 -13.74 0.97 -4.35
N PHE A 57 -13.65 1.97 -3.47
CA PHE A 57 -12.49 2.86 -3.43
C PHE A 57 -11.21 2.07 -3.13
N LEU A 58 -11.25 1.20 -2.12
CA LEU A 58 -10.09 0.36 -1.78
C LEU A 58 -9.70 -0.53 -2.96
N ARG A 59 -10.68 -1.10 -3.64
CA ARG A 59 -10.42 -1.94 -4.81
C ARG A 59 -9.71 -1.13 -5.89
N GLN A 60 -10.23 0.04 -6.22
CA GLN A 60 -9.67 0.87 -7.29
C GLN A 60 -8.26 1.36 -6.98
N VAL A 61 -7.96 1.58 -5.71
CA VAL A 61 -6.63 2.05 -5.28
C VAL A 61 -5.64 0.89 -5.18
N CYS A 62 -6.06 -0.25 -4.66
CA CYS A 62 -5.16 -1.37 -4.36
C CYS A 62 -5.00 -2.35 -5.51
N GLU A 63 -6.04 -2.61 -6.29
CA GLU A 63 -6.01 -3.63 -7.34
C GLU A 63 -4.97 -3.39 -8.43
N PRO A 64 -4.78 -2.15 -8.94
CA PRO A 64 -3.75 -1.94 -9.95
C PRO A 64 -2.36 -2.36 -9.51
N TYR A 65 -2.04 -2.14 -8.24
CA TYR A 65 -0.76 -2.53 -7.66
C TYR A 65 -0.70 -4.04 -7.43
N LEU A 66 -1.74 -4.59 -6.83
CA LEU A 66 -1.79 -6.02 -6.50
C LEU A 66 -1.89 -6.91 -7.74
N SER A 67 -2.55 -6.44 -8.80
CA SER A 67 -2.69 -7.21 -10.03
C SER A 67 -1.34 -7.48 -10.70
N VAL A 68 -0.38 -6.56 -10.55
CA VAL A 68 0.97 -6.77 -11.07
C VAL A 68 1.60 -7.99 -10.40
N PHE A 69 1.43 -8.13 -9.09
CA PHE A 69 1.99 -9.28 -8.36
C PHE A 69 1.28 -10.58 -8.72
N ARG A 70 -0.02 -10.52 -8.96
CA ARG A 70 -0.79 -11.72 -9.33
C ARG A 70 -0.34 -12.31 -10.66
N ARG A 71 0.25 -11.51 -11.54
CA ARG A 71 0.80 -12.01 -12.81
C ARG A 71 2.02 -12.87 -12.60
N PHE A 72 2.82 -12.59 -11.56
CA PHE A 72 4.07 -13.28 -11.31
C PHE A 72 3.93 -14.39 -10.28
N ILE A 73 2.91 -14.34 -9.43
CA ILE A 73 2.73 -15.27 -8.33
C ILE A 73 1.45 -16.06 -8.56
N PRO A 74 1.55 -17.39 -8.78
CA PRO A 74 0.35 -18.21 -8.91
C PRO A 74 -0.38 -18.28 -7.56
N PRO A 75 -1.72 -18.27 -7.56
CA PRO A 75 -2.47 -18.40 -6.33
C PRO A 75 -2.21 -19.77 -5.69
N ILE A 76 -1.88 -19.77 -4.40
CA ILE A 76 -1.65 -20.99 -3.63
C ILE A 76 -2.92 -21.29 -2.84
N GLY A 77 -3.78 -22.13 -3.41
CA GLY A 77 -5.04 -22.50 -2.78
C GLY A 77 -5.99 -21.31 -2.62
N PRO A 78 -6.77 -21.27 -1.54
CA PRO A 78 -7.71 -20.17 -1.30
C PRO A 78 -7.04 -18.88 -0.82
N LEU A 79 -5.74 -18.94 -0.48
CA LEU A 79 -5.00 -17.78 0.02
C LEU A 79 -4.21 -17.13 -1.11
N ASP A 80 -4.45 -15.83 -1.30
CA ASP A 80 -3.68 -15.00 -2.21
C ASP A 80 -2.58 -14.30 -1.42
N LEU A 81 -1.33 -14.65 -1.71
CA LEU A 81 -0.17 -14.06 -1.03
C LEU A 81 0.30 -12.76 -1.66
N SER A 82 -0.32 -12.37 -2.79
CA SER A 82 0.06 -11.14 -3.50
C SER A 82 0.01 -9.89 -2.62
N PRO A 83 -1.05 -9.66 -1.81
CA PRO A 83 -1.08 -8.48 -0.95
C PRO A 83 0.06 -8.44 0.06
N LEU A 84 0.42 -9.59 0.64
CA LEU A 84 1.51 -9.66 1.62
C LEU A 84 2.84 -9.29 0.97
N LEU A 85 3.11 -9.87 -0.20
CA LEU A 85 4.32 -9.54 -0.95
C LEU A 85 4.33 -8.09 -1.41
N GLY A 86 3.15 -7.56 -1.79
CA GLY A 86 3.01 -6.17 -2.15
C GLY A 86 3.40 -5.23 -1.00
N ILE A 87 2.97 -5.54 0.21
CA ILE A 87 3.33 -4.75 1.39
C ILE A 87 4.83 -4.84 1.67
N LEU A 88 5.40 -6.04 1.59
CA LEU A 88 6.83 -6.23 1.83
C LEU A 88 7.67 -5.45 0.82
N LEU A 89 7.31 -5.52 -0.46
CA LEU A 89 8.01 -4.78 -1.49
C LEU A 89 7.86 -3.29 -1.29
N LEU A 90 6.67 -2.83 -0.92
CA LEU A 90 6.41 -1.42 -0.67
C LEU A 90 7.28 -0.89 0.47
N GLN A 91 7.44 -1.66 1.53
CA GLN A 91 8.31 -1.29 2.64
C GLN A 91 9.77 -1.25 2.20
N PHE A 92 10.20 -2.22 1.41
CA PHE A 92 11.57 -2.27 0.89
C PHE A 92 11.86 -1.07 -0.01
N VAL A 93 10.95 -0.78 -0.93
CA VAL A 93 11.10 0.39 -1.83
C VAL A 93 11.11 1.68 -1.04
N GLY A 94 10.26 1.79 -0.01
CA GLY A 94 10.24 2.96 0.85
C GLY A 94 11.57 3.22 1.56
N ARG A 95 12.16 2.16 2.11
CA ARG A 95 13.47 2.26 2.75
C ARG A 95 14.55 2.65 1.76
N LEU A 96 14.51 2.05 0.57
CA LEU A 96 15.48 2.33 -0.47
C LEU A 96 15.40 3.78 -0.93
N LEU A 97 14.19 4.26 -1.19
CA LEU A 97 13.97 5.65 -1.60
C LEU A 97 14.43 6.63 -0.52
N ARG A 98 14.11 6.35 0.72
CA ARG A 98 14.56 7.22 1.83
C ARG A 98 16.06 7.25 1.93
N SER A 99 16.71 6.10 1.75
CA SER A 99 18.17 6.02 1.76
C SER A 99 18.79 6.83 0.63
N ILE A 100 18.21 6.79 -0.56
CA ILE A 100 18.70 7.51 -1.72
C ILE A 100 18.47 9.02 -1.57
N ILE A 101 17.28 9.41 -1.10
CA ILE A 101 16.88 10.83 -1.06
C ILE A 101 17.48 11.53 0.16
N ALA A 102 17.36 10.91 1.32
CA ALA A 102 17.78 11.55 2.58
C ALA A 102 19.18 11.14 3.01
N GLY A 103 19.67 10.08 2.42
CA GLY A 103 20.85 9.43 2.78
C GLY A 103 22.16 9.96 2.67
#